data_bab7d997391d81047fd9b3cc8a5baea1
#
_entry.id   bab7d997391d81047fd9b3cc8a5baea1
#
_cell.length_a   1.000
_cell.length_b   1.000
_cell.length_c   1.000
_cell.angle_alpha   90.00
_cell.angle_beta   90.00
_cell.angle_gamma   90.00
#
_symmetry.space_group_name_H-M   'P 1'
#
loop_
_entity.id
_entity.type
_entity.pdbx_description
1 polymer ?
#
loop_
_entity_poly.entity_id
_entity_poly.type
_entity_poly.pdbx_seq_one_letter_code
_entity_poly.pdbx_strand_id
1 'polypeptide(L)'
;MSVQLLDKTRKINKLLHNNNSSKVVFNDICAVLTEILDSNVLVVSKKGKILGVSKCDHVREIHELITEAVGSHIDSMLNERLLSVLSTKENVNLETLGFSADAVEGCQAIITPIDIAGERLGTLFIYKQDATYSIDDIILSEYGTAVVGLEMLRSVNEESAEETRKEHVVQAAISTLSFSELEAIIHIFKELN
;
A
#
# COMPACT_ATOMS: atom_id res chain seq x y z
N MET A 1 28.46 -2.35 -9.01
CA MET A 1 27.21 -3.01 -8.54
C MET A 1 27.64 -4.10 -7.57
N SER A 2 27.26 -3.99 -6.32
CA SER A 2 27.71 -4.93 -5.30
C SER A 2 26.90 -6.22 -5.38
N VAL A 3 27.51 -7.35 -5.03
CA VAL A 3 26.82 -8.66 -4.89
C VAL A 3 25.65 -8.53 -3.93
N GLN A 4 25.78 -7.68 -2.91
CA GLN A 4 24.73 -7.38 -1.94
C GLN A 4 23.46 -6.78 -2.57
N LEU A 5 23.60 -5.84 -3.51
CA LEU A 5 22.43 -5.26 -4.21
C LEU A 5 21.69 -6.33 -5.01
N LEU A 6 22.41 -7.21 -5.71
CA LEU A 6 21.81 -8.31 -6.44
C LEU A 6 21.05 -9.27 -5.53
N ASP A 7 21.62 -9.63 -4.38
CA ASP A 7 20.96 -10.53 -3.43
C ASP A 7 19.71 -9.89 -2.81
N LYS A 8 19.77 -8.59 -2.47
CA LYS A 8 18.62 -7.82 -2.01
C LYS A 8 17.52 -7.75 -3.07
N THR A 9 17.86 -7.47 -4.32
CA THR A 9 16.91 -7.48 -5.45
C THR A 9 16.26 -8.85 -5.64
N ARG A 10 17.01 -9.94 -5.51
CA ARG A 10 16.47 -11.30 -5.59
C ARG A 10 15.48 -11.62 -4.46
N LYS A 11 15.67 -11.07 -3.26
CA LYS A 11 14.70 -11.22 -2.17
C LYS A 11 13.34 -10.58 -2.54
N ILE A 12 13.37 -9.38 -3.12
CA ILE A 12 12.15 -8.71 -3.59
C ILE A 12 11.50 -9.54 -4.72
N ASN A 13 12.29 -10.03 -5.67
CA ASN A 13 11.77 -10.86 -6.78
C ASN A 13 11.05 -12.13 -6.31
N LYS A 14 11.50 -12.75 -5.23
CA LYS A 14 10.85 -13.94 -4.68
C LYS A 14 9.39 -13.70 -4.30
N LEU A 15 9.02 -12.47 -3.93
CA LEU A 15 7.63 -12.10 -3.63
C LEU A 15 6.73 -12.25 -4.87
N LEU A 16 7.23 -11.89 -6.05
CA LEU A 16 6.50 -12.01 -7.32
C LEU A 16 6.31 -13.47 -7.78
N HIS A 17 7.20 -14.36 -7.34
CA HIS A 17 7.18 -15.78 -7.74
C HIS A 17 6.47 -16.71 -6.75
N ASN A 18 6.06 -16.22 -5.59
CA ASN A 18 5.32 -17.02 -4.59
C ASN A 18 3.85 -17.22 -5.00
N ASN A 19 3.63 -17.88 -6.13
CA ASN A 19 2.32 -18.13 -6.75
C ASN A 19 1.42 -19.12 -5.99
N ASN A 20 1.80 -19.60 -4.80
CA ASN A 20 1.04 -20.63 -4.09
C ASN A 20 -0.01 -20.10 -3.11
N SER A 21 -0.11 -18.81 -2.92
CA SER A 21 -1.23 -18.20 -2.19
C SER A 21 -1.81 -17.05 -3.01
N SER A 22 -3.08 -17.05 -3.18
CA SER A 22 -3.84 -16.10 -4.00
C SER A 22 -3.81 -14.63 -3.54
N LYS A 23 -2.97 -14.28 -2.57
CA LYS A 23 -2.73 -12.88 -2.14
C LYS A 23 -1.29 -12.76 -1.61
N VAL A 24 -0.47 -11.99 -2.31
CA VAL A 24 0.70 -11.37 -1.66
C VAL A 24 0.12 -10.33 -0.71
N VAL A 25 0.30 -10.52 0.57
CA VAL A 25 -0.17 -9.57 1.58
C VAL A 25 0.82 -8.39 1.56
N PHE A 26 0.32 -7.17 1.47
CA PHE A 26 1.18 -5.96 1.47
C PHE A 26 2.14 -5.93 2.66
N ASN A 27 1.76 -6.52 3.78
CA ASN A 27 2.64 -6.68 4.95
C ASN A 27 3.88 -7.53 4.65
N ASP A 28 3.78 -8.57 3.81
CA ASP A 28 4.92 -9.41 3.43
C ASP A 28 5.92 -8.61 2.60
N ILE A 29 5.41 -7.75 1.70
CA ILE A 29 6.26 -6.84 0.93
C ILE A 29 6.94 -5.84 1.86
N CYS A 30 6.18 -5.23 2.78
CA CYS A 30 6.73 -4.31 3.78
C CYS A 30 7.80 -4.99 4.63
N ALA A 31 7.58 -6.23 5.09
CA ALA A 31 8.54 -6.98 5.90
C ALA A 31 9.87 -7.24 5.17
N VAL A 32 9.80 -7.62 3.89
CA VAL A 32 11.00 -7.81 3.07
C VAL A 32 11.73 -6.49 2.85
N LEU A 33 11.01 -5.39 2.59
CA LEU A 33 11.63 -4.07 2.44
C LEU A 33 12.24 -3.57 3.75
N THR A 34 11.58 -3.80 4.89
CA THR A 34 12.11 -3.49 6.22
C THR A 34 13.42 -4.21 6.48
N GLU A 35 13.50 -5.52 6.20
CA GLU A 35 14.72 -6.31 6.34
C GLU A 35 15.86 -5.82 5.43
N ILE A 36 15.53 -5.44 4.19
CA ILE A 36 16.53 -5.05 3.19
C ILE A 36 17.08 -3.64 3.45
N LEU A 37 16.20 -2.71 3.86
CA LEU A 37 16.50 -1.28 3.99
C LEU A 37 16.79 -0.85 5.42
N ASP A 38 16.59 -1.77 6.37
CA ASP A 38 16.80 -1.51 7.79
C ASP A 38 15.98 -0.30 8.27
N SER A 39 14.70 -0.29 7.92
CA SER A 39 13.81 0.87 8.01
C SER A 39 12.39 0.46 8.31
N ASN A 40 11.61 1.37 8.88
CA ASN A 40 10.16 1.24 8.94
C ASN A 40 9.56 1.47 7.54
N VAL A 41 8.62 0.63 7.15
CA VAL A 41 7.99 0.68 5.82
C VAL A 41 6.47 0.74 5.94
N LEU A 42 5.87 1.62 5.17
CA LEU A 42 4.43 1.85 5.11
C LEU A 42 3.98 1.95 3.65
N VAL A 43 2.92 1.23 3.30
CA VAL A 43 2.22 1.35 2.02
C VAL A 43 0.86 1.98 2.25
N VAL A 44 0.62 3.12 1.61
CA VAL A 44 -0.61 3.89 1.71
C VAL A 44 -1.28 3.98 0.34
N SER A 45 -2.57 3.70 0.28
CA SER A 45 -3.36 3.88 -0.94
C SER A 45 -3.57 5.35 -1.28
N LYS A 46 -3.97 5.68 -2.50
CA LYS A 46 -4.37 7.03 -2.93
C LYS A 46 -5.40 7.69 -2.00
N LYS A 47 -6.27 6.90 -1.37
CA LYS A 47 -7.30 7.38 -0.43
C LYS A 47 -6.79 7.52 1.01
N GLY A 48 -5.49 7.33 1.26
CA GLY A 48 -4.91 7.41 2.60
C GLY A 48 -5.07 6.14 3.44
N LYS A 49 -5.62 5.06 2.88
CA LYS A 49 -5.77 3.79 3.62
C LYS A 49 -4.43 3.07 3.72
N ILE A 50 -4.08 2.61 4.91
CA ILE A 50 -2.89 1.81 5.17
C ILE A 50 -3.14 0.39 4.64
N LEU A 51 -2.36 -0.02 3.65
CA LEU A 51 -2.45 -1.35 3.02
C LEU A 51 -1.46 -2.33 3.62
N GLY A 52 -0.29 -1.86 4.04
CA GLY A 52 0.73 -2.66 4.67
C GLY A 52 1.66 -1.81 5.52
N VAL A 53 2.19 -2.42 6.57
CA VAL A 53 3.15 -1.81 7.48
C VAL A 53 4.13 -2.86 7.99
N SER A 54 5.38 -2.48 8.14
CA SER A 54 6.39 -3.28 8.84
C SER A 54 7.31 -2.37 9.62
N LYS A 55 7.66 -2.81 10.82
CA LYS A 55 8.46 -2.08 11.79
C LYS A 55 9.83 -2.71 11.92
N CYS A 56 10.84 -1.87 12.04
CA CYS A 56 12.21 -2.25 12.34
C CYS A 56 12.48 -2.02 13.83
N ASP A 57 12.99 -3.01 14.54
CA ASP A 57 13.08 -3.01 16.01
C ASP A 57 13.87 -1.84 16.60
N HIS A 58 14.85 -1.32 15.86
CA HIS A 58 15.71 -0.22 16.31
C HIS A 58 15.37 1.14 15.71
N VAL A 59 14.27 1.24 14.95
CA VAL A 59 13.76 2.49 14.40
C VAL A 59 12.55 2.95 15.21
N ARG A 60 12.62 4.16 15.74
CA ARG A 60 11.53 4.76 16.51
C ARG A 60 10.24 4.80 15.70
N GLU A 61 9.15 4.42 16.34
CA GLU A 61 7.81 4.52 15.74
C GLU A 61 7.31 5.97 15.76
N ILE A 62 6.86 6.45 14.62
CA ILE A 62 6.15 7.73 14.53
C ILE A 62 4.66 7.41 14.69
N HIS A 63 4.10 7.76 15.85
CA HIS A 63 2.71 7.43 16.19
C HIS A 63 1.70 7.93 15.16
N GLU A 64 1.91 9.08 14.56
CA GLU A 64 1.04 9.67 13.53
C GLU A 64 0.99 8.83 12.23
N LEU A 65 2.00 7.97 12.00
CA LEU A 65 2.09 7.08 10.83
C LEU A 65 1.71 5.64 11.13
N ILE A 66 2.03 5.15 12.34
CA ILE A 66 1.98 3.71 12.66
C ILE A 66 0.99 3.41 13.81
N THR A 67 0.21 4.39 14.25
CA THR A 67 -0.73 4.21 15.38
C THR A 67 -1.82 3.21 15.12
N GLU A 68 -2.13 2.91 13.86
CA GLU A 68 -3.34 2.18 13.56
C GLU A 68 -3.06 0.92 12.72
N ALA A 69 -3.91 -0.07 12.92
CA ALA A 69 -3.82 -1.34 12.20
C ALA A 69 -3.98 -1.14 10.68
N VAL A 70 -3.46 -2.09 9.92
CA VAL A 70 -3.75 -2.20 8.48
C VAL A 70 -5.25 -2.08 8.23
N GLY A 71 -5.64 -1.21 7.32
CA GLY A 71 -7.03 -0.90 6.99
C GLY A 71 -7.52 0.45 7.50
N SER A 72 -6.83 1.07 8.47
CA SER A 72 -7.10 2.44 8.92
C SER A 72 -6.60 3.48 7.90
N HIS A 73 -6.84 4.76 8.17
CA HIS A 73 -6.45 5.86 7.29
C HIS A 73 -5.48 6.78 8.03
N ILE A 74 -4.45 7.21 7.34
CA ILE A 74 -3.58 8.30 7.80
C ILE A 74 -4.34 9.62 7.78
N ASP A 75 -3.81 10.63 8.47
CA ASP A 75 -4.35 11.99 8.44
C ASP A 75 -4.50 12.50 6.99
N SER A 76 -5.61 13.19 6.70
CA SER A 76 -5.93 13.65 5.35
C SER A 76 -4.93 14.68 4.81
N MET A 77 -4.46 15.59 5.66
CA MET A 77 -3.46 16.60 5.25
C MET A 77 -2.10 15.95 4.98
N LEU A 78 -1.73 14.95 5.78
CA LEU A 78 -0.54 14.15 5.53
C LEU A 78 -0.66 13.41 4.19
N ASN A 79 -1.82 12.78 3.93
CA ASN A 79 -2.06 12.09 2.66
C ASN A 79 -1.94 13.03 1.46
N GLU A 80 -2.51 14.25 1.52
CA GLU A 80 -2.38 15.25 0.47
C GLU A 80 -0.91 15.65 0.22
N ARG A 81 -0.12 15.83 1.27
CA ARG A 81 1.32 16.11 1.17
C ARG A 81 2.07 14.96 0.52
N LEU A 82 1.78 13.72 0.88
CA LEU A 82 2.38 12.54 0.25
C LEU A 82 1.99 12.44 -1.22
N LEU A 83 0.75 12.73 -1.57
CA LEU A 83 0.28 12.71 -2.96
C LEU A 83 0.87 13.84 -3.81
N SER A 84 1.29 14.96 -3.21
CA SER A 84 1.98 16.05 -3.91
C SER A 84 3.41 15.66 -4.35
N VAL A 85 3.96 14.57 -3.83
CA VAL A 85 5.25 14.03 -4.26
C VAL A 85 5.07 13.31 -5.59
N LEU A 86 5.60 13.87 -6.68
CA LEU A 86 5.42 13.36 -8.05
C LEU A 86 6.58 12.45 -8.52
N SER A 87 7.69 12.44 -7.82
CA SER A 87 8.84 11.57 -8.06
C SER A 87 9.46 11.17 -6.74
N THR A 88 10.23 10.09 -6.72
CA THR A 88 10.96 9.65 -5.52
C THR A 88 11.72 10.82 -4.89
N LYS A 89 11.52 10.99 -3.60
CA LYS A 89 12.26 11.92 -2.74
C LYS A 89 13.04 11.12 -1.72
N GLU A 90 14.32 11.28 -1.72
CA GLU A 90 15.25 10.64 -0.81
C GLU A 90 15.71 11.58 0.31
N ASN A 91 16.03 11.00 1.46
CA ASN A 91 16.57 11.72 2.61
C ASN A 91 15.74 12.95 3.01
N VAL A 92 14.42 12.78 2.98
CA VAL A 92 13.47 13.85 3.32
C VAL A 92 13.45 14.03 4.83
N ASN A 93 13.64 15.28 5.31
CA ASN A 93 13.37 15.63 6.70
C ASN A 93 11.86 15.65 6.93
N LEU A 94 11.39 14.84 7.88
CA LEU A 94 9.96 14.62 8.15
C LEU A 94 9.25 15.86 8.71
N GLU A 95 9.97 16.82 9.32
CA GLU A 95 9.40 18.09 9.74
C GLU A 95 8.77 18.85 8.55
N THR A 96 9.35 18.71 7.35
CA THR A 96 8.82 19.33 6.12
C THR A 96 7.45 18.76 5.71
N LEU A 97 7.10 17.58 6.20
CA LEU A 97 5.79 16.95 6.02
C LEU A 97 4.80 17.35 7.11
N GLY A 98 5.23 18.16 8.09
CA GLY A 98 4.39 18.68 9.16
C GLY A 98 4.35 17.83 10.41
N PHE A 99 5.26 16.88 10.56
CA PHE A 99 5.45 16.17 11.83
C PHE A 99 6.12 17.09 12.87
N SER A 100 5.83 16.87 14.15
CA SER A 100 6.48 17.60 15.22
C SER A 100 7.98 17.24 15.30
N ALA A 101 8.85 18.23 15.49
CA ALA A 101 10.29 18.03 15.55
C ALA A 101 10.70 16.94 16.56
N ASP A 102 10.07 16.95 17.74
CA ASP A 102 10.35 15.97 18.81
C ASP A 102 9.99 14.53 18.40
N ALA A 103 8.96 14.36 17.56
CA ALA A 103 8.52 13.03 17.12
C ALA A 103 9.43 12.44 16.05
N VAL A 104 10.10 13.28 15.24
CA VAL A 104 10.85 12.89 14.05
C VAL A 104 12.33 13.24 14.10
N GLU A 105 12.85 13.59 15.27
CA GLU A 105 14.26 13.93 15.47
C GLU A 105 15.18 12.84 14.91
N GLY A 106 16.12 13.24 14.04
CA GLY A 106 17.05 12.33 13.38
C GLY A 106 16.44 11.43 12.29
N CYS A 107 15.13 11.52 12.04
CA CYS A 107 14.48 10.68 11.04
C CYS A 107 14.67 11.22 9.61
N GLN A 108 15.02 10.32 8.72
CA GLN A 108 15.11 10.55 7.28
C GLN A 108 14.17 9.59 6.55
N ALA A 109 13.51 10.07 5.50
CA ALA A 109 12.58 9.25 4.74
C ALA A 109 12.92 9.14 3.25
N ILE A 110 12.49 8.03 2.64
CA ILE A 110 12.25 7.92 1.20
C ILE A 110 10.73 7.92 0.99
N ILE A 111 10.28 8.76 0.08
CA ILE A 111 8.87 8.84 -0.31
C ILE A 111 8.81 8.54 -1.80
N THR A 112 8.20 7.42 -2.15
CA THR A 112 8.09 6.99 -3.55
C THR A 112 6.64 6.92 -3.97
N PRO A 113 6.24 7.67 -5.04
CA PRO A 113 4.92 7.54 -5.61
C PRO A 113 4.73 6.16 -6.23
N ILE A 114 3.59 5.53 -5.98
CA ILE A 114 3.20 4.27 -6.62
C ILE A 114 2.33 4.62 -7.82
N ASP A 115 2.97 4.73 -8.98
CA ASP A 115 2.32 5.08 -10.25
C ASP A 115 2.47 3.92 -11.23
N ILE A 116 1.37 3.42 -11.77
CA ILE A 116 1.37 2.37 -12.79
C ILE A 116 0.52 2.82 -13.98
N ALA A 117 1.07 2.73 -15.16
CA ALA A 117 0.41 3.12 -16.41
C ALA A 117 -0.17 4.56 -16.39
N GLY A 118 0.47 5.47 -15.68
CA GLY A 118 0.04 6.87 -15.55
C GLY A 118 -1.04 7.10 -14.50
N GLU A 119 -1.43 6.08 -13.76
CA GLU A 119 -2.38 6.20 -12.64
C GLU A 119 -1.65 6.14 -11.30
N ARG A 120 -1.90 7.13 -10.42
CA ARG A 120 -1.44 7.14 -9.05
C ARG A 120 -2.28 6.18 -8.22
N LEU A 121 -1.65 5.14 -7.68
CA LEU A 121 -2.29 4.14 -6.83
C LEU A 121 -2.09 4.42 -5.33
N GLY A 122 -0.95 4.99 -4.97
CA GLY A 122 -0.63 5.25 -3.58
C GLY A 122 0.77 5.79 -3.37
N THR A 123 1.30 5.61 -2.16
CA THR A 123 2.64 6.03 -1.76
C THR A 123 3.32 4.93 -0.96
N LEU A 124 4.56 4.62 -1.31
CA LEU A 124 5.46 3.85 -0.45
C LEU A 124 6.26 4.85 0.39
N PHE A 125 6.15 4.72 1.71
CA PHE A 125 6.81 5.57 2.68
C PHE A 125 7.77 4.72 3.52
N ILE A 126 9.04 5.09 3.53
CA ILE A 126 10.13 4.37 4.20
C ILE A 126 10.88 5.36 5.05
N TYR A 127 11.14 5.05 6.32
CA TYR A 127 11.92 5.95 7.16
C TYR A 127 12.82 5.19 8.15
N LYS A 128 13.95 5.78 8.49
CA LYS A 128 14.89 5.34 9.51
C LYS A 128 15.44 6.51 10.30
N GLN A 129 16.08 6.22 11.41
CA GLN A 129 16.67 7.22 12.31
C GLN A 129 18.18 7.21 12.23
N ASP A 130 18.80 8.39 12.43
CA ASP A 130 20.24 8.60 12.55
C ASP A 130 21.10 8.08 11.39
N ALA A 131 20.50 7.89 10.21
CA ALA A 131 21.19 7.45 9.01
C ALA A 131 20.55 8.00 7.73
N THR A 132 21.35 8.15 6.69
CA THR A 132 20.91 8.52 5.35
C THR A 132 20.77 7.29 4.44
N TYR A 133 19.97 7.42 3.41
CA TYR A 133 19.80 6.39 2.39
C TYR A 133 20.89 6.51 1.32
N SER A 134 21.44 5.38 0.96
CA SER A 134 22.39 5.25 -0.14
C SER A 134 21.68 5.14 -1.50
N ILE A 135 22.44 5.27 -2.58
CA ILE A 135 21.90 5.04 -3.94
C ILE A 135 21.32 3.62 -4.09
N ASP A 136 21.98 2.62 -3.50
CA ASP A 136 21.49 1.23 -3.53
C ASP A 136 20.13 1.11 -2.82
N ASP A 137 19.92 1.82 -1.70
CA ASP A 137 18.65 1.84 -0.96
C ASP A 137 17.53 2.52 -1.79
N ILE A 138 17.86 3.60 -2.50
CA ILE A 138 16.91 4.29 -3.38
C ILE A 138 16.48 3.38 -4.53
N ILE A 139 17.43 2.71 -5.18
CA ILE A 139 17.13 1.74 -6.26
C ILE A 139 16.23 0.61 -5.75
N LEU A 140 16.51 0.08 -4.56
CA LEU A 140 15.71 -0.99 -3.96
C LEU A 140 14.32 -0.51 -3.58
N SER A 141 14.17 0.72 -3.10
CA SER A 141 12.86 1.30 -2.77
C SER A 141 12.02 1.51 -4.02
N GLU A 142 12.58 2.02 -5.11
CA GLU A 142 11.89 2.18 -6.41
C GLU A 142 11.50 0.83 -7.00
N TYR A 143 12.37 -0.17 -6.90
CA TYR A 143 12.05 -1.51 -7.33
C TYR A 143 10.94 -2.15 -6.48
N GLY A 144 11.00 -1.99 -5.16
CA GLY A 144 9.93 -2.40 -4.25
C GLY A 144 8.60 -1.71 -4.56
N THR A 145 8.65 -0.43 -4.92
CA THR A 145 7.46 0.35 -5.33
C THR A 145 6.79 -0.23 -6.58
N ALA A 146 7.58 -0.66 -7.56
CA ALA A 146 7.02 -1.33 -8.75
C ALA A 146 6.30 -2.63 -8.39
N VAL A 147 6.88 -3.42 -7.48
CA VAL A 147 6.26 -4.68 -6.99
C VAL A 147 4.95 -4.39 -6.25
N VAL A 148 4.94 -3.39 -5.35
CA VAL A 148 3.73 -2.94 -4.65
C VAL A 148 2.66 -2.48 -5.65
N GLY A 149 3.05 -1.69 -6.65
CA GLY A 149 2.14 -1.17 -7.66
C GLY A 149 1.47 -2.29 -8.49
N LEU A 150 2.23 -3.29 -8.87
CA LEU A 150 1.69 -4.47 -9.58
C LEU A 150 0.69 -5.24 -8.71
N GLU A 151 0.96 -5.40 -7.43
CA GLU A 151 0.04 -6.08 -6.51
C GLU A 151 -1.22 -5.25 -6.24
N MET A 152 -1.10 -3.91 -6.16
CA MET A 152 -2.26 -3.02 -6.08
C MET A 152 -3.17 -3.14 -7.30
N LEU A 153 -2.59 -3.14 -8.51
CA LEU A 153 -3.36 -3.36 -9.75
C LEU A 153 -4.07 -4.71 -9.76
N ARG A 154 -3.36 -5.76 -9.34
CA ARG A 154 -3.94 -7.10 -9.26
C ARG A 154 -5.12 -7.13 -8.30
N SER A 155 -5.01 -6.53 -7.12
CA SER A 155 -6.08 -6.48 -6.13
C SER A 155 -7.31 -5.73 -6.66
N VAL A 156 -7.12 -4.60 -7.34
CA VAL A 156 -8.23 -3.83 -7.97
C VAL A 156 -8.92 -4.66 -9.05
N ASN A 157 -8.16 -5.35 -9.89
CA ASN A 157 -8.72 -6.20 -10.95
C ASN A 157 -9.49 -7.40 -10.38
N GLU A 158 -8.98 -8.01 -9.31
CA GLU A 158 -9.67 -9.13 -8.63
C GLU A 158 -10.99 -8.68 -8.01
N GLU A 159 -11.02 -7.52 -7.31
CA GLU A 159 -12.24 -6.93 -6.74
C GLU A 159 -13.27 -6.64 -7.83
N SER A 160 -12.86 -5.99 -8.93
CA SER A 160 -13.75 -5.69 -10.05
C SER A 160 -14.29 -6.95 -10.72
N ALA A 161 -13.47 -7.99 -10.89
CA ALA A 161 -13.91 -9.27 -11.46
C ALA A 161 -14.90 -9.98 -10.52
N GLU A 162 -14.69 -9.88 -9.19
CA GLU A 162 -15.61 -10.47 -8.21
C GLU A 162 -16.96 -9.71 -8.18
N GLU A 163 -16.95 -8.37 -8.22
CA GLU A 163 -18.16 -7.56 -8.32
C GLU A 163 -18.96 -7.92 -9.59
N THR A 164 -18.29 -7.99 -10.74
CA THR A 164 -18.93 -8.38 -12.01
C THR A 164 -19.54 -9.78 -11.91
N ARG A 165 -18.85 -10.73 -11.28
CA ARG A 165 -19.40 -12.09 -11.06
C ARG A 165 -20.63 -12.07 -10.17
N LYS A 166 -20.62 -11.29 -9.07
CA LYS A 166 -21.77 -11.12 -8.17
C LYS A 166 -22.96 -10.52 -8.91
N GLU A 167 -22.74 -9.48 -9.70
CA GLU A 167 -23.77 -8.88 -10.55
C GLU A 167 -24.40 -9.88 -11.51
N HIS A 168 -23.57 -10.67 -12.22
CA HIS A 168 -24.06 -11.70 -13.13
C HIS A 168 -24.88 -12.79 -12.43
N VAL A 169 -24.44 -13.24 -11.24
CA VAL A 169 -25.18 -14.24 -10.44
C VAL A 169 -26.52 -13.67 -10.00
N VAL A 170 -26.55 -12.44 -9.49
CA VAL A 170 -27.80 -11.77 -9.08
C VAL A 170 -28.73 -11.60 -10.28
N GLN A 171 -28.21 -11.15 -11.41
CA GLN A 171 -28.98 -10.94 -12.64
C GLN A 171 -29.56 -12.26 -13.18
N ALA A 172 -28.78 -13.34 -13.16
CA ALA A 172 -29.25 -14.68 -13.52
C ALA A 172 -30.33 -15.18 -12.56
N ALA A 173 -30.17 -14.98 -11.25
CA ALA A 173 -31.17 -15.35 -10.26
C ALA A 173 -32.49 -14.57 -10.49
N ILE A 174 -32.42 -13.26 -10.68
CA ILE A 174 -33.58 -12.39 -10.95
C ILE A 174 -34.30 -12.82 -12.24
N SER A 175 -33.57 -13.19 -13.27
CA SER A 175 -34.15 -13.63 -14.57
C SER A 175 -34.93 -14.95 -14.49
N THR A 176 -34.73 -15.73 -13.43
CA THR A 176 -35.47 -16.99 -13.20
C THR A 176 -36.75 -16.80 -12.37
N LEU A 177 -36.95 -15.62 -11.78
CA LEU A 177 -38.09 -15.32 -10.94
C LEU A 177 -39.35 -15.04 -11.79
N SER A 178 -40.48 -15.52 -11.32
CA SER A 178 -41.77 -15.14 -11.84
C SER A 178 -42.11 -13.67 -11.48
N PHE A 179 -43.04 -13.07 -12.18
CA PHE A 179 -43.44 -11.68 -11.92
C PHE A 179 -43.91 -11.46 -10.46
N SER A 180 -44.64 -12.39 -9.89
CA SER A 180 -45.10 -12.33 -8.49
C SER A 180 -43.99 -12.44 -7.45
N GLU A 181 -42.95 -13.25 -7.73
CA GLU A 181 -41.78 -13.36 -6.86
C GLU A 181 -40.92 -12.11 -6.93
N LEU A 182 -40.82 -11.48 -8.10
CA LEU A 182 -40.10 -10.22 -8.29
C LEU A 182 -40.79 -9.09 -7.53
N GLU A 183 -42.12 -8.98 -7.61
CA GLU A 183 -42.90 -8.00 -6.84
C GLU A 183 -42.73 -8.17 -5.34
N ALA A 184 -42.73 -9.43 -4.85
CA ALA A 184 -42.51 -9.72 -3.44
C ALA A 184 -41.15 -9.27 -2.96
N ILE A 185 -40.11 -9.50 -3.75
CA ILE A 185 -38.72 -9.07 -3.43
C ILE A 185 -38.65 -7.54 -3.41
N ILE A 186 -39.22 -6.85 -4.40
CA ILE A 186 -39.25 -5.38 -4.45
C ILE A 186 -39.95 -4.82 -3.21
N HIS A 187 -41.06 -5.45 -2.77
CA HIS A 187 -41.79 -5.02 -1.57
C HIS A 187 -40.91 -5.17 -0.31
N ILE A 188 -40.24 -6.32 -0.15
CA ILE A 188 -39.31 -6.55 0.99
C ILE A 188 -38.23 -5.48 1.04
N PHE A 189 -37.56 -5.17 -0.09
CA PHE A 189 -36.52 -4.15 -0.13
C PHE A 189 -37.02 -2.73 0.18
N LYS A 190 -38.29 -2.41 -0.13
CA LYS A 190 -38.91 -1.12 0.21
C LYS A 190 -39.23 -0.99 1.70
N GLU A 191 -39.50 -2.09 2.38
CA GLU A 191 -39.79 -2.10 3.82
C GLU A 191 -38.48 -2.10 4.69
N LEU A 192 -37.35 -2.46 4.10
CA LEU A 192 -36.05 -2.53 4.81
C LEU A 192 -35.23 -1.22 4.70
N ASN A 193 -35.63 -0.26 3.86
CA ASN A 193 -35.00 1.06 3.71
C ASN A 193 -35.90 2.16 4.27
#